data_9790e0d8fe6ed49dc903cc66a712a0b7
#
_entry.id   9790e0d8fe6ed49dc903cc66a712a0b7
#
_cell.length_a   1.000
_cell.length_b   1.000
_cell.length_c   1.000
_cell.angle_alpha   90.00
_cell.angle_beta   90.00
_cell.angle_gamma   90.00
#
_symmetry.space_group_name_H-M   'P 1'
#
loop_
_entity.id
_entity.type
_entity.pdbx_description
1 polymer ?
#
loop_
_entity_poly.entity_id
_entity_poly.type
_entity_poly.pdbx_seq_one_letter_code
_entity_poly.pdbx_strand_id
1 'polypeptide(L)'
;KISFHFAITRQTVLGIASLAIFAAVIAVTLTAMVSGRLQRISFMQKFRTWLTAKTIFDYSKLKLFHNLTSVAALLAAIHVFMAYSTKESQTRMAIMNVWAGLALALYIWHKFIRLILLRRKSWTVAEVNRLSPGIAEISMERNAGNFKGQKAGQFAYFRFLSPECGMEEHPFTIASRPGSTSLSIIFKELGDYTAKLKNIKPGTTALV
;
A
#
# COMPACT_ATOMS: atom_id res chain seq x y z
N LYS A 1 -27.78 -42.74 2.23
CA LYS A 1 -28.04 -41.29 1.97
C LYS A 1 -27.31 -40.51 3.06
N ILE A 2 -26.20 -39.85 2.68
CA ILE A 2 -25.49 -38.94 3.57
C ILE A 2 -26.26 -37.61 3.48
N SER A 3 -27.07 -37.31 4.50
CA SER A 3 -27.72 -36.01 4.63
C SER A 3 -26.70 -35.04 5.19
N PHE A 4 -26.15 -34.15 4.36
CA PHE A 4 -25.36 -33.03 4.81
C PHE A 4 -26.28 -31.99 5.46
N HIS A 5 -26.39 -32.04 6.79
CA HIS A 5 -27.00 -30.95 7.56
C HIS A 5 -25.98 -29.79 7.59
N PHE A 6 -26.18 -28.78 6.76
CA PHE A 6 -25.37 -27.57 6.79
C PHE A 6 -25.79 -26.72 8.01
N ALA A 7 -25.16 -26.98 9.15
CA ALA A 7 -25.39 -26.15 10.33
C ALA A 7 -24.69 -24.80 10.18
N ILE A 8 -25.47 -23.72 10.16
CA ILE A 8 -24.94 -22.36 10.19
C ILE A 8 -24.36 -22.09 11.57
N THR A 9 -23.07 -22.31 11.72
CA THR A 9 -22.32 -22.01 12.93
C THR A 9 -21.61 -20.64 12.83
N ARG A 10 -21.19 -20.06 13.96
CA ARG A 10 -20.37 -18.83 13.95
C ARG A 10 -19.12 -18.98 13.07
N GLN A 11 -18.50 -20.16 13.09
CA GLN A 11 -17.36 -20.49 12.23
C GLN A 11 -17.73 -20.42 10.75
N THR A 12 -18.85 -21.02 10.34
CA THR A 12 -19.33 -20.99 8.94
C THR A 12 -19.60 -19.56 8.47
N VAL A 13 -20.23 -18.74 9.32
CA VAL A 13 -20.48 -17.31 9.01
C VAL A 13 -19.18 -16.55 8.79
N LEU A 14 -18.17 -16.72 9.63
CA LEU A 14 -16.87 -16.07 9.47
C LEU A 14 -16.17 -16.48 8.17
N GLY A 15 -16.21 -17.76 7.82
CA GLY A 15 -15.64 -18.27 6.56
C GLY A 15 -16.33 -17.70 5.33
N ILE A 16 -17.66 -17.69 5.31
CA ILE A 16 -18.46 -17.12 4.22
C ILE A 16 -18.21 -15.61 4.11
N ALA A 17 -18.21 -14.88 5.22
CA ALA A 17 -17.94 -13.44 5.23
C ALA A 17 -16.54 -13.12 4.68
N SER A 18 -15.52 -13.85 5.12
CA SER A 18 -14.16 -13.71 4.59
C SER A 18 -14.11 -13.95 3.08
N LEU A 19 -14.69 -15.05 2.61
CA LEU A 19 -14.72 -15.39 1.19
C LEU A 19 -15.45 -14.33 0.36
N ALA A 20 -16.59 -13.83 0.84
CA ALA A 20 -17.38 -12.81 0.17
C ALA A 20 -16.59 -11.48 0.05
N ILE A 21 -15.89 -11.06 1.11
CA ILE A 21 -15.05 -9.86 1.10
C ILE A 21 -13.90 -10.04 0.10
N PHE A 22 -13.18 -11.16 0.13
CA PHE A 22 -12.10 -11.43 -0.83
C PHE A 22 -12.61 -11.42 -2.27
N ALA A 23 -13.73 -12.10 -2.55
CA ALA A 23 -14.32 -12.13 -3.89
C ALA A 23 -14.71 -10.73 -4.37
N ALA A 24 -15.34 -9.92 -3.51
CA ALA A 24 -15.72 -8.55 -3.82
C ALA A 24 -14.49 -7.67 -4.10
N VAL A 25 -13.46 -7.76 -3.24
CA VAL A 25 -12.22 -6.97 -3.42
C VAL A 25 -11.50 -7.39 -4.70
N ILE A 26 -11.39 -8.68 -4.99
CA ILE A 26 -10.77 -9.18 -6.22
C ILE A 26 -11.55 -8.68 -7.43
N ALA A 27 -12.88 -8.82 -7.46
CA ALA A 27 -13.71 -8.40 -8.57
C ALA A 27 -13.58 -6.90 -8.87
N VAL A 28 -13.66 -6.07 -7.83
CA VAL A 28 -13.53 -4.60 -7.96
C VAL A 28 -12.12 -4.21 -8.38
N THR A 29 -11.09 -4.77 -7.75
CA THR A 29 -9.69 -4.44 -8.05
C THR A 29 -9.31 -4.86 -9.46
N LEU A 30 -9.67 -6.08 -9.89
CA LEU A 30 -9.43 -6.53 -11.25
C LEU A 30 -10.15 -5.64 -12.27
N THR A 31 -11.40 -5.26 -12.01
CA THR A 31 -12.17 -4.42 -12.93
C THR A 31 -11.60 -3.01 -13.02
N ALA A 32 -11.14 -2.45 -11.90
CA ALA A 32 -10.59 -1.09 -11.85
C ALA A 32 -9.16 -0.99 -12.39
N MET A 33 -8.31 -2.00 -12.15
CA MET A 33 -6.88 -1.97 -12.46
C MET A 33 -6.49 -2.64 -13.77
N VAL A 34 -7.34 -3.52 -14.31
CA VAL A 34 -7.01 -4.21 -15.55
C VAL A 34 -7.11 -3.25 -16.74
N SER A 35 -5.96 -2.98 -17.33
CA SER A 35 -5.82 -2.19 -18.55
C SER A 35 -5.85 -3.09 -19.81
N GLY A 36 -6.43 -2.59 -20.89
CA GLY A 36 -6.22 -3.03 -22.27
C GLY A 36 -6.98 -4.27 -22.72
N ARG A 37 -6.50 -5.48 -22.52
CA ARG A 37 -7.07 -6.68 -23.17
C ARG A 37 -8.40 -7.16 -22.59
N LEU A 38 -8.56 -7.14 -21.27
CA LEU A 38 -9.81 -7.54 -20.61
C LEU A 38 -10.91 -6.46 -20.69
N GLN A 39 -10.55 -5.23 -21.02
CA GLN A 39 -11.53 -4.17 -21.31
C GLN A 39 -12.35 -4.43 -22.61
N ARG A 40 -11.93 -5.38 -23.45
CA ARG A 40 -12.69 -5.80 -24.64
C ARG A 40 -13.91 -6.65 -24.30
N ILE A 41 -14.02 -7.14 -23.06
CA ILE A 41 -15.18 -7.91 -22.62
C ILE A 41 -16.31 -6.93 -22.26
N SER A 42 -17.39 -6.96 -23.01
CA SER A 42 -18.55 -6.07 -22.89
C SER A 42 -19.12 -5.96 -21.46
N PHE A 43 -19.15 -7.08 -20.72
CA PHE A 43 -19.57 -7.09 -19.31
C PHE A 43 -18.64 -6.27 -18.42
N MET A 44 -17.31 -6.38 -18.59
CA MET A 44 -16.33 -5.64 -17.80
C MET A 44 -16.37 -4.13 -18.11
N GLN A 45 -16.64 -3.75 -19.35
CA GLN A 45 -16.85 -2.35 -19.72
C GLN A 45 -18.08 -1.75 -19.02
N LYS A 46 -19.21 -2.46 -19.08
CA LYS A 46 -20.44 -2.03 -18.42
C LYS A 46 -20.29 -1.92 -16.90
N PHE A 47 -19.61 -2.88 -16.30
CA PHE A 47 -19.36 -2.89 -14.86
C PHE A 47 -18.39 -1.76 -14.46
N ARG A 48 -17.34 -1.52 -15.24
CA ARG A 48 -16.42 -0.40 -15.03
C ARG A 48 -17.13 0.95 -15.19
N THR A 49 -17.89 1.17 -16.25
CA THR A 49 -18.64 2.42 -16.44
C THR A 49 -19.65 2.64 -15.33
N TRP A 50 -20.29 1.58 -14.85
CA TRP A 50 -21.18 1.67 -13.69
C TRP A 50 -20.42 2.06 -12.39
N LEU A 51 -19.24 1.46 -12.16
CA LEU A 51 -18.37 1.81 -11.02
C LEU A 51 -17.84 3.25 -11.09
N THR A 52 -17.40 3.70 -12.27
CA THR A 52 -16.82 5.03 -12.47
C THR A 52 -17.87 6.15 -12.58
N ALA A 53 -19.03 5.85 -13.15
CA ALA A 53 -20.11 6.84 -13.32
C ALA A 53 -20.71 7.34 -11.98
N LYS A 54 -20.57 6.59 -10.90
CA LYS A 54 -21.07 6.96 -9.56
C LYS A 54 -20.10 7.78 -8.72
N THR A 55 -18.96 8.23 -9.25
CA THR A 55 -17.92 8.96 -8.48
C THR A 55 -17.49 8.24 -7.17
N ILE A 56 -17.87 6.97 -7.02
CA ILE A 56 -17.69 6.21 -5.79
C ILE A 56 -16.26 5.70 -5.69
N PHE A 57 -15.56 5.54 -6.83
CA PHE A 57 -14.22 4.97 -6.89
C PHE A 57 -13.18 5.94 -7.47
N ASP A 58 -12.92 6.99 -6.72
CA ASP A 58 -11.64 7.68 -6.80
C ASP A 58 -10.52 6.73 -6.33
N TYR A 59 -9.29 6.90 -6.83
CA TYR A 59 -8.14 6.06 -6.48
C TYR A 59 -7.94 5.88 -4.96
N SER A 60 -8.15 6.93 -4.19
CA SER A 60 -8.08 6.90 -2.74
C SER A 60 -9.12 5.97 -2.10
N LYS A 61 -10.34 5.97 -2.63
CA LYS A 61 -11.43 5.08 -2.18
C LYS A 61 -11.19 3.64 -2.59
N LEU A 62 -10.67 3.42 -3.79
CA LEU A 62 -10.28 2.09 -4.26
C LEU A 62 -9.18 1.49 -3.37
N LYS A 63 -8.19 2.29 -2.97
CA LYS A 63 -7.14 1.89 -2.03
C LYS A 63 -7.72 1.54 -0.65
N LEU A 64 -8.65 2.34 -0.14
CA LEU A 64 -9.35 2.06 1.12
C LEU A 64 -10.15 0.74 1.02
N PHE A 65 -10.86 0.56 -0.09
CA PHE A 65 -11.60 -0.68 -0.35
C PHE A 65 -10.67 -1.90 -0.43
N HIS A 66 -9.52 -1.75 -1.08
CA HIS A 66 -8.50 -2.81 -1.13
C HIS A 66 -7.99 -3.18 0.27
N ASN A 67 -7.94 -2.25 1.23
CA ASN A 67 -7.55 -2.55 2.60
C ASN A 67 -8.52 -3.50 3.33
N LEU A 68 -9.75 -3.73 2.82
CA LEU A 68 -10.66 -4.75 3.33
C LEU A 68 -10.09 -6.17 3.20
N THR A 69 -9.07 -6.38 2.35
CA THR A 69 -8.32 -7.65 2.30
C THR A 69 -7.71 -8.02 3.65
N SER A 70 -7.24 -7.03 4.41
CA SER A 70 -6.71 -7.27 5.77
C SER A 70 -7.79 -7.74 6.73
N VAL A 71 -9.01 -7.20 6.61
CA VAL A 71 -10.17 -7.63 7.40
C VAL A 71 -10.57 -9.05 7.00
N ALA A 72 -10.65 -9.34 5.70
CA ALA A 72 -10.96 -10.67 5.22
C ALA A 72 -9.92 -11.71 5.67
N ALA A 73 -8.63 -11.36 5.63
CA ALA A 73 -7.55 -12.23 6.11
C ALA A 73 -7.67 -12.51 7.61
N LEU A 74 -8.04 -11.51 8.42
CA LEU A 74 -8.29 -11.69 9.85
C LEU A 74 -9.48 -12.61 10.10
N LEU A 75 -10.59 -12.42 9.38
CA LEU A 75 -11.77 -13.29 9.49
C LEU A 75 -11.45 -14.73 9.07
N ALA A 76 -10.67 -14.90 8.00
CA ALA A 76 -10.20 -16.22 7.56
C ALA A 76 -9.33 -16.89 8.63
N ALA A 77 -8.40 -16.15 9.24
CA ALA A 77 -7.56 -16.67 10.31
C ALA A 77 -8.41 -17.13 11.51
N ILE A 78 -9.34 -16.29 11.98
CA ILE A 78 -10.27 -16.64 13.07
C ILE A 78 -11.09 -17.88 12.70
N HIS A 79 -11.62 -17.94 11.48
CA HIS A 79 -12.37 -19.10 10.98
C HIS A 79 -11.54 -20.39 11.07
N VAL A 80 -10.28 -20.37 10.59
CA VAL A 80 -9.39 -21.54 10.64
C VAL A 80 -9.05 -21.94 12.07
N PHE A 81 -8.79 -20.99 12.97
CA PHE A 81 -8.53 -21.27 14.38
C PHE A 81 -9.75 -21.85 15.11
N MET A 82 -10.96 -21.51 14.66
CA MET A 82 -12.20 -22.09 15.21
C MET A 82 -12.51 -23.46 14.63
N ALA A 83 -11.89 -23.86 13.52
CA ALA A 83 -12.18 -25.12 12.84
C ALA A 83 -11.87 -26.32 13.73
N TYR A 84 -12.81 -27.26 13.82
CA TYR A 84 -12.65 -28.50 14.59
C TYR A 84 -11.39 -29.26 14.12
N SER A 85 -11.22 -29.39 12.81
CA SER A 85 -10.07 -30.07 12.22
C SER A 85 -8.71 -29.46 12.63
N THR A 86 -8.66 -28.17 12.91
CA THR A 86 -7.44 -27.49 13.38
C THR A 86 -7.23 -27.79 14.87
N LYS A 87 -8.28 -27.72 15.67
CA LYS A 87 -8.22 -27.93 17.13
C LYS A 87 -7.91 -29.37 17.53
N GLU A 88 -8.37 -30.34 16.75
CA GLU A 88 -8.17 -31.75 17.02
C GLU A 88 -6.69 -32.20 16.89
N SER A 89 -5.87 -31.48 16.12
CA SER A 89 -4.47 -31.85 15.90
C SER A 89 -3.54 -30.77 16.45
N GLN A 90 -2.71 -31.16 17.42
CA GLN A 90 -1.67 -30.28 17.99
C GLN A 90 -0.69 -29.80 16.91
N THR A 91 -0.31 -30.66 15.97
CA THR A 91 0.59 -30.28 14.87
C THR A 91 -0.04 -29.21 13.98
N ARG A 92 -1.29 -29.38 13.56
CA ARG A 92 -2.00 -28.37 12.76
C ARG A 92 -2.11 -27.03 13.50
N MET A 93 -2.45 -27.08 14.78
CA MET A 93 -2.53 -25.89 15.62
C MET A 93 -1.17 -25.20 15.77
N ALA A 94 -0.09 -25.96 15.96
CA ALA A 94 1.27 -25.39 16.03
C ALA A 94 1.69 -24.73 14.72
N ILE A 95 1.44 -25.36 13.58
CA ILE A 95 1.72 -24.77 12.25
C ILE A 95 0.94 -23.46 12.08
N MET A 96 -0.35 -23.44 12.40
CA MET A 96 -1.18 -22.23 12.29
C MET A 96 -0.70 -21.11 13.20
N ASN A 97 -0.30 -21.41 14.43
CA ASN A 97 0.24 -20.43 15.37
C ASN A 97 1.55 -19.82 14.86
N VAL A 98 2.44 -20.63 14.29
CA VAL A 98 3.70 -20.15 13.70
C VAL A 98 3.43 -19.18 12.53
N TRP A 99 2.55 -19.57 11.60
CA TRP A 99 2.19 -18.71 10.47
C TRP A 99 1.49 -17.42 10.88
N ALA A 100 0.56 -17.50 11.83
CA ALA A 100 -0.13 -16.33 12.35
C ALA A 100 0.83 -15.40 13.10
N GLY A 101 1.74 -15.96 13.91
CA GLY A 101 2.78 -15.19 14.59
C GLY A 101 3.73 -14.49 13.63
N LEU A 102 4.18 -15.20 12.59
CA LEU A 102 5.03 -14.63 11.55
C LEU A 102 4.31 -13.49 10.79
N ALA A 103 3.08 -13.71 10.38
CA ALA A 103 2.28 -12.70 9.70
C ALA A 103 2.07 -11.45 10.57
N LEU A 104 1.77 -11.63 11.85
CA LEU A 104 1.62 -10.53 12.81
C LEU A 104 2.94 -9.79 13.02
N ALA A 105 4.04 -10.50 13.17
CA ALA A 105 5.37 -9.90 13.31
C ALA A 105 5.77 -9.07 12.09
N LEU A 106 5.55 -9.59 10.89
CA LEU A 106 5.79 -8.87 9.63
C LEU A 106 4.88 -7.63 9.49
N TYR A 107 3.61 -7.76 9.89
CA TYR A 107 2.67 -6.64 9.88
C TYR A 107 3.11 -5.51 10.83
N ILE A 108 3.47 -5.86 12.09
CA ILE A 108 3.98 -4.90 13.08
C ILE A 108 5.27 -4.26 12.59
N TRP A 109 6.19 -5.05 12.06
CA TRP A 109 7.42 -4.55 11.47
C TRP A 109 7.15 -3.52 10.37
N HIS A 110 6.34 -3.88 9.38
CA HIS A 110 6.08 -3.03 8.22
C HIS A 110 5.28 -1.76 8.59
N LYS A 111 4.28 -1.91 9.46
CA LYS A 111 3.36 -0.82 9.79
C LYS A 111 3.93 0.18 10.80
N PHE A 112 4.69 -0.30 11.78
CA PHE A 112 5.14 0.50 12.92
C PHE A 112 6.66 0.63 12.99
N ILE A 113 7.40 -0.47 13.04
CA ILE A 113 8.84 -0.45 13.32
C ILE A 113 9.59 0.24 12.17
N ARG A 114 9.30 -0.14 10.93
CA ARG A 114 9.90 0.49 9.75
C ARG A 114 9.69 2.01 9.74
N LEU A 115 8.47 2.46 10.05
CA LEU A 115 8.16 3.89 10.08
C LEU A 115 8.96 4.65 11.16
N ILE A 116 9.11 4.06 12.36
CA ILE A 116 9.91 4.64 13.45
C ILE A 116 11.37 4.73 13.01
N LEU A 117 11.92 3.68 12.41
CA LEU A 117 13.31 3.66 11.94
C LEU A 117 13.55 4.69 10.83
N LEU A 118 12.62 4.85 9.88
CA LEU A 118 12.71 5.87 8.83
C LEU A 118 12.65 7.28 9.40
N ARG A 119 11.79 7.54 10.40
CA ARG A 119 11.72 8.86 11.07
C ARG A 119 13.02 9.24 11.76
N ARG A 120 13.76 8.28 12.35
CA ARG A 120 15.06 8.53 12.96
C ARG A 120 16.14 8.92 11.93
N LYS A 121 15.95 8.57 10.67
CA LYS A 121 16.86 8.87 9.55
C LYS A 121 16.21 9.79 8.53
N SER A 122 15.33 10.66 8.98
CA SER A 122 14.56 11.54 8.11
C SER A 122 15.43 12.58 7.41
N TRP A 123 14.88 13.13 6.36
CA TRP A 123 15.42 14.22 5.57
C TRP A 123 14.50 15.42 5.69
N THR A 124 15.03 16.61 5.48
CA THR A 124 14.26 17.84 5.42
C THR A 124 14.38 18.43 4.02
N VAL A 125 13.26 18.81 3.42
CA VAL A 125 13.25 19.57 2.17
C VAL A 125 13.93 20.89 2.40
N ALA A 126 15.05 21.09 1.72
CA ALA A 126 15.82 22.34 1.78
C ALA A 126 15.25 23.34 0.78
N GLU A 127 14.99 22.91 -0.44
CA GLU A 127 14.59 23.78 -1.53
C GLU A 127 13.69 23.05 -2.54
N VAL A 128 12.80 23.81 -3.17
CA VAL A 128 11.95 23.34 -4.29
C VAL A 128 12.15 24.31 -5.46
N ASN A 129 12.81 23.85 -6.50
CA ASN A 129 13.18 24.64 -7.67
C ASN A 129 12.32 24.27 -8.89
N ARG A 130 11.69 25.25 -9.52
CA ARG A 130 11.01 25.04 -10.81
C ARG A 130 12.03 25.15 -11.93
N LEU A 131 12.31 24.03 -12.59
CA LEU A 131 13.29 23.97 -13.68
C LEU A 131 12.67 24.42 -15.02
N SER A 132 11.40 24.05 -15.24
CA SER A 132 10.63 24.44 -16.42
C SER A 132 9.12 24.25 -16.14
N PRO A 133 8.23 24.68 -17.06
CA PRO A 133 6.80 24.40 -16.91
C PRO A 133 6.52 22.91 -16.72
N GLY A 134 5.93 22.55 -15.56
CA GLY A 134 5.60 21.17 -15.22
C GLY A 134 6.78 20.28 -14.79
N ILE A 135 7.99 20.83 -14.60
CA ILE A 135 9.16 20.10 -14.09
C ILE A 135 9.74 20.83 -12.89
N ALA A 136 9.93 20.12 -11.78
CA ALA A 136 10.52 20.68 -10.58
C ALA A 136 11.57 19.74 -9.98
N GLU A 137 12.49 20.33 -9.22
CA GLU A 137 13.46 19.64 -8.41
C GLU A 137 13.16 19.89 -6.92
N ILE A 138 13.28 18.85 -6.11
CA ILE A 138 13.28 18.95 -4.65
C ILE A 138 14.64 18.50 -4.16
N SER A 139 15.31 19.40 -3.45
CA SER A 139 16.57 19.13 -2.75
C SER A 139 16.31 18.90 -1.27
N MET A 140 16.95 17.91 -0.68
CA MET A 140 16.75 17.47 0.69
C MET A 140 18.08 17.30 1.41
N GLU A 141 18.11 17.71 2.66
CA GLU A 141 19.23 17.52 3.57
C GLU A 141 18.90 16.52 4.66
N ARG A 142 19.89 15.79 5.10
CA ARG A 142 19.70 14.77 6.13
C ARG A 142 19.68 15.37 7.53
N ASN A 143 18.67 14.99 8.33
CA ASN A 143 18.52 15.51 9.68
C ASN A 143 19.50 14.88 10.69
N ALA A 144 19.86 13.59 10.49
CA ALA A 144 20.73 12.89 11.43
C ALA A 144 21.44 11.69 10.77
N GLY A 145 22.63 11.41 11.29
CA GLY A 145 23.46 10.26 10.91
C GLY A 145 24.23 10.46 9.61
N ASN A 146 25.16 9.54 9.35
CA ASN A 146 26.01 9.59 8.15
C ASN A 146 25.27 9.00 6.95
N PHE A 147 25.23 9.74 5.86
CA PHE A 147 24.80 9.23 4.56
C PHE A 147 26.03 8.89 3.74
N LYS A 148 26.14 7.62 3.35
CA LYS A 148 27.29 7.15 2.57
C LYS A 148 27.26 7.59 1.09
N GLY A 149 26.26 8.39 0.72
CA GLY A 149 26.02 8.78 -0.65
C GLY A 149 25.24 7.72 -1.43
N GLN A 150 24.81 8.09 -2.60
CA GLN A 150 24.12 7.23 -3.57
C GLN A 150 25.05 6.91 -4.74
N LYS A 151 24.68 5.90 -5.53
CA LYS A 151 25.31 5.56 -6.80
C LYS A 151 24.45 6.09 -7.95
N ALA A 152 25.07 6.34 -9.10
CA ALA A 152 24.35 6.74 -10.31
C ALA A 152 23.27 5.68 -10.68
N GLY A 153 22.11 6.13 -11.14
CA GLY A 153 21.02 5.29 -11.57
C GLY A 153 20.16 4.69 -10.46
N GLN A 154 20.42 5.01 -9.19
CA GLN A 154 19.58 4.57 -8.10
C GLN A 154 18.26 5.34 -8.00
N PHE A 155 17.23 4.67 -7.52
CA PHE A 155 15.96 5.29 -7.11
C PHE A 155 15.70 4.95 -5.63
N ALA A 156 14.83 5.72 -5.00
CA ALA A 156 14.34 5.44 -3.66
C ALA A 156 12.85 5.72 -3.56
N TYR A 157 12.23 5.19 -2.52
CA TYR A 157 10.84 5.50 -2.20
C TYR A 157 10.81 6.68 -1.23
N PHE A 158 10.17 7.76 -1.66
CA PHE A 158 10.04 8.99 -0.88
C PHE A 158 8.63 9.13 -0.33
N ARG A 159 8.54 9.47 0.95
CA ARG A 159 7.30 9.85 1.62
C ARG A 159 7.48 11.24 2.22
N PHE A 160 6.80 12.22 1.70
CA PHE A 160 6.79 13.55 2.24
C PHE A 160 5.68 13.70 3.28
N LEU A 161 6.03 14.07 4.51
CA LEU A 161 5.07 14.24 5.60
C LEU A 161 4.41 15.62 5.50
N SER A 162 3.51 15.77 4.55
CA SER A 162 2.78 16.99 4.26
C SER A 162 1.29 16.68 4.09
N PRO A 163 0.38 17.54 4.56
CA PRO A 163 -1.06 17.38 4.35
C PRO A 163 -1.43 17.27 2.87
N GLU A 164 -0.71 17.97 2.00
CA GLU A 164 -0.97 18.00 0.56
C GLU A 164 -0.64 16.66 -0.10
N CYS A 165 0.47 16.01 0.31
CA CYS A 165 0.94 14.76 -0.29
C CYS A 165 0.44 13.50 0.40
N GLY A 166 -0.15 13.65 1.61
CA GLY A 166 -0.58 12.51 2.40
C GLY A 166 0.58 11.65 2.92
N MET A 167 0.31 10.36 3.12
CA MET A 167 1.27 9.40 3.70
C MET A 167 1.74 8.37 2.68
N GLU A 168 1.69 8.69 1.39
CA GLU A 168 2.02 7.76 0.32
C GLU A 168 3.52 7.75 0.03
N GLU A 169 4.04 6.57 -0.27
CA GLU A 169 5.41 6.38 -0.76
C GLU A 169 5.39 6.29 -2.28
N HIS A 170 6.24 7.08 -2.93
CA HIS A 170 6.40 7.06 -4.37
C HIS A 170 7.86 6.88 -4.76
N PRO A 171 8.17 6.06 -5.78
CA PRO A 171 9.52 5.90 -6.27
C PRO A 171 9.93 7.09 -7.13
N PHE A 172 11.11 7.64 -6.85
CA PHE A 172 11.75 8.65 -7.70
C PHE A 172 13.21 8.29 -7.91
N THR A 173 13.70 8.54 -9.11
CA THR A 173 15.13 8.46 -9.41
C THR A 173 15.87 9.57 -8.66
N ILE A 174 16.98 9.22 -8.04
CA ILE A 174 17.84 10.17 -7.34
C ILE A 174 18.61 10.96 -8.40
N ALA A 175 18.47 12.29 -8.39
CA ALA A 175 19.08 13.19 -9.35
C ALA A 175 20.38 13.85 -8.85
N SER A 176 20.61 13.84 -7.52
CA SER A 176 21.84 14.39 -6.95
C SER A 176 23.08 13.60 -7.38
N ARG A 177 24.23 14.28 -7.38
CA ARG A 177 25.53 13.71 -7.74
C ARG A 177 25.84 12.50 -6.84
N PRO A 178 26.40 11.41 -7.39
CA PRO A 178 26.93 10.31 -6.60
C PRO A 178 27.93 10.79 -5.53
N GLY A 179 27.80 10.28 -4.32
CA GLY A 179 28.63 10.70 -3.19
C GLY A 179 28.24 12.01 -2.52
N SER A 180 27.20 12.70 -3.01
CA SER A 180 26.66 13.90 -2.33
C SER A 180 26.10 13.56 -0.95
N THR A 181 26.20 14.49 -0.02
CA THR A 181 25.59 14.43 1.31
C THR A 181 24.10 14.81 1.30
N SER A 182 23.64 15.47 0.22
CA SER A 182 22.24 15.81 -0.04
C SER A 182 21.61 14.87 -1.04
N LEU A 183 20.29 14.75 -1.03
CA LEU A 183 19.51 14.07 -2.05
C LEU A 183 18.68 15.07 -2.83
N SER A 184 18.62 14.91 -4.16
CA SER A 184 17.62 15.60 -4.97
C SER A 184 16.86 14.63 -5.86
N ILE A 185 15.63 15.00 -6.18
CA ILE A 185 14.77 14.34 -7.14
C ILE A 185 14.25 15.35 -8.14
N ILE A 186 14.18 14.96 -9.41
CA ILE A 186 13.54 15.76 -10.46
C ILE A 186 12.28 14.99 -10.90
N PHE A 187 11.16 15.67 -10.94
CA PHE A 187 9.89 15.07 -11.31
C PHE A 187 9.11 15.96 -12.28
N LYS A 188 8.29 15.29 -13.09
CA LYS A 188 7.32 15.94 -13.99
C LYS A 188 5.93 15.82 -13.40
N GLU A 189 5.12 16.87 -13.54
CA GLU A 189 3.70 16.87 -13.13
C GLU A 189 2.89 16.01 -14.11
N LEU A 190 2.70 14.72 -13.79
CA LEU A 190 2.00 13.75 -14.64
C LEU A 190 0.73 13.19 -14.03
N GLY A 191 0.50 13.40 -12.74
CA GLY A 191 -0.63 12.85 -12.02
C GLY A 191 -0.89 13.57 -10.71
N ASP A 192 -1.94 13.17 -10.01
CA ASP A 192 -2.45 13.85 -8.81
C ASP A 192 -1.39 14.02 -7.72
N TYR A 193 -0.53 13.04 -7.52
CA TYR A 193 0.52 13.10 -6.51
C TYR A 193 1.61 14.13 -6.90
N THR A 194 2.13 14.04 -8.12
CA THR A 194 3.19 14.95 -8.57
C THR A 194 2.69 16.38 -8.73
N ALA A 195 1.40 16.58 -9.04
CA ALA A 195 0.78 17.90 -9.05
C ALA A 195 0.71 18.52 -7.63
N LYS A 196 0.56 17.70 -6.59
CA LYS A 196 0.61 18.15 -5.18
C LYS A 196 2.05 18.35 -4.71
N LEU A 197 2.98 17.50 -5.17
CA LEU A 197 4.37 17.51 -4.77
C LEU A 197 5.07 18.85 -5.05
N LYS A 198 4.69 19.54 -6.13
CA LYS A 198 5.23 20.88 -6.45
C LYS A 198 4.93 21.97 -5.41
N ASN A 199 3.92 21.75 -4.57
CA ASN A 199 3.49 22.70 -3.53
C ASN A 199 4.12 22.42 -2.17
N ILE A 200 5.01 21.41 -2.08
CA ILE A 200 5.76 21.13 -0.87
C ILE A 200 6.60 22.33 -0.48
N LYS A 201 6.64 22.63 0.81
CA LYS A 201 7.38 23.75 1.37
C LYS A 201 8.75 23.29 1.91
N PRO A 202 9.78 24.15 1.81
CA PRO A 202 10.99 23.96 2.59
C PRO A 202 10.67 23.72 4.06
N GLY A 203 11.46 22.87 4.73
CA GLY A 203 11.19 22.40 6.08
C GLY A 203 10.31 21.15 6.19
N THR A 204 9.67 20.70 5.09
CA THR A 204 8.89 19.46 5.11
C THR A 204 9.79 18.25 5.35
N THR A 205 9.36 17.36 6.25
CA THR A 205 10.09 16.11 6.52
C THR A 205 9.83 15.08 5.40
N ALA A 206 10.91 14.49 4.90
CA ALA A 206 10.89 13.38 3.96
C ALA A 206 11.47 12.12 4.58
N LEU A 207 10.82 10.98 4.36
CA LEU A 207 11.29 9.64 4.72
C LEU A 207 11.75 8.94 3.44
N VAL A 208 12.96 8.34 3.52
CA VAL A 208 13.62 7.72 2.36
C VAL A 208 14.17 6.35 2.72
#